data_25c980dffc885c5fb0ed76728896a640
#
_entry.id   25c980dffc885c5fb0ed76728896a640
#
_cell.length_a   1.000
_cell.length_b   1.000
_cell.length_c   1.000
_cell.angle_alpha   90.00
_cell.angle_beta   90.00
_cell.angle_gamma   90.00
#
_symmetry.space_group_name_H-M   'P 1'
#
loop_
_entity.id
_entity.type
_entity.pdbx_description
1 polymer ?
#
loop_
_entity_poly.entity_id
_entity_poly.type
_entity_poly.pdbx_seq_one_letter_code
_entity_poly.pdbx_strand_id
1 'polypeptide(L)'
;MPKISACIVAYCDYDEVCAAVRSALANTPGDDFALYVVDNASPDGCGPRLAQTDFGDVRVQVICLPKNLGFGKGHNSIMDRLTSDVHFILNPDVIIHDDILPQMAQWLLDHPGVVMATPQLYFPDGRIQNLPRRKPTPWLLLARQLAPRFGGVMQKADEHYTMQDEDLTIPRPIEFCTGSFAAIRTDVFKTIGGFDPEYFMYVEDADLTQRVLCYGKVYLLPQFTAIHAWHRDPVRDKRKFWMQVRSMVLFFKKWGFGSSPVPNNP
;
A
#
# COMPACT_ATOMS: atom_id res chain seq x y z
N MET A 1 -16.52 1.14 18.23
CA MET A 1 -15.43 1.52 17.31
C MET A 1 -15.52 0.64 16.07
N PRO A 2 -15.00 1.04 14.89
CA PRO A 2 -14.97 0.15 13.75
C PRO A 2 -14.10 -1.08 14.02
N LYS A 3 -14.51 -2.23 13.51
CA LYS A 3 -13.69 -3.42 13.52
C LYS A 3 -12.64 -3.33 12.44
N ILE A 4 -11.38 -3.43 12.79
CA ILE A 4 -10.27 -3.23 11.86
C ILE A 4 -9.34 -4.44 11.81
N SER A 5 -8.71 -4.62 10.64
CA SER A 5 -7.62 -5.57 10.47
C SER A 5 -6.45 -4.92 9.73
N ALA A 6 -5.24 -5.40 9.97
CA ALA A 6 -4.07 -5.01 9.20
C ALA A 6 -3.30 -6.25 8.74
N CYS A 7 -2.59 -6.14 7.63
CA CYS A 7 -1.70 -7.17 7.13
C CYS A 7 -0.34 -6.57 6.78
N ILE A 8 0.72 -7.20 7.27
CA ILE A 8 2.11 -6.93 6.93
C ILE A 8 2.67 -8.16 6.22
N VAL A 9 3.18 -7.99 5.00
CA VAL A 9 3.86 -9.06 4.26
C VAL A 9 5.36 -8.89 4.41
N ALA A 10 6.00 -9.86 5.07
CA ALA A 10 7.42 -9.89 5.36
C ALA A 10 8.20 -10.69 4.31
N TYR A 11 9.41 -10.23 3.95
CA TYR A 11 10.40 -10.99 3.20
C TYR A 11 11.81 -10.56 3.59
N CYS A 12 12.44 -11.32 4.50
CA CYS A 12 13.80 -11.08 5.04
C CYS A 12 13.98 -9.87 5.97
N ASP A 13 12.91 -9.28 6.50
CA ASP A 13 12.98 -8.00 7.22
C ASP A 13 12.53 -8.12 8.69
N TYR A 14 13.04 -9.14 9.41
CA TYR A 14 12.57 -9.52 10.75
C TYR A 14 12.49 -8.36 11.74
N ASP A 15 13.55 -7.55 11.87
CA ASP A 15 13.60 -6.49 12.88
C ASP A 15 12.64 -5.33 12.54
N GLU A 16 12.50 -5.01 11.26
CA GLU A 16 11.54 -4.00 10.77
C GLU A 16 10.10 -4.47 10.97
N VAL A 17 9.80 -5.72 10.60
CA VAL A 17 8.48 -6.32 10.88
C VAL A 17 8.14 -6.26 12.35
N CYS A 18 9.08 -6.63 13.25
CA CYS A 18 8.84 -6.56 14.69
C CYS A 18 8.58 -5.12 15.18
N ALA A 19 9.30 -4.14 14.64
CA ALA A 19 9.08 -2.73 14.96
C ALA A 19 7.71 -2.25 14.46
N ALA A 20 7.34 -2.57 13.22
CA ALA A 20 6.04 -2.24 12.63
C ALA A 20 4.88 -2.86 13.43
N VAL A 21 4.96 -4.16 13.76
CA VAL A 21 3.97 -4.87 14.59
C VAL A 21 3.80 -4.19 15.93
N ARG A 22 4.89 -3.94 16.66
CA ARG A 22 4.83 -3.30 17.97
C ARG A 22 4.26 -1.88 17.91
N SER A 23 4.63 -1.11 16.89
CA SER A 23 4.09 0.24 16.70
C SER A 23 2.58 0.22 16.42
N ALA A 24 2.09 -0.71 15.59
CA ALA A 24 0.68 -0.87 15.30
C ALA A 24 -0.12 -1.30 16.54
N LEU A 25 0.39 -2.24 17.33
CA LEU A 25 -0.28 -2.70 18.57
C LEU A 25 -0.35 -1.60 19.61
N ALA A 26 0.76 -0.89 19.84
CA ALA A 26 0.84 0.18 20.84
C ALA A 26 -0.14 1.33 20.56
N ASN A 27 -0.40 1.60 19.27
CA ASN A 27 -1.21 2.72 18.81
C ASN A 27 -2.61 2.31 18.31
N THR A 28 -3.01 1.05 18.55
CA THR A 28 -4.35 0.56 18.19
C THR A 28 -4.97 -0.12 19.40
N PRO A 29 -5.55 0.64 20.33
CA PRO A 29 -6.17 0.08 21.52
C PRO A 29 -7.48 -0.67 21.20
N GLY A 30 -7.90 -1.57 22.10
CA GLY A 30 -9.15 -2.31 22.02
C GLY A 30 -9.04 -3.65 21.31
N ASP A 31 -10.09 -4.46 21.45
CA ASP A 31 -10.12 -5.87 21.00
C ASP A 31 -10.64 -6.03 19.55
N ASP A 32 -11.15 -4.96 18.95
CA ASP A 32 -11.67 -4.96 17.57
C ASP A 32 -10.57 -4.78 16.51
N PHE A 33 -9.35 -5.21 16.82
CA PHE A 33 -8.20 -5.18 15.93
C PHE A 33 -7.60 -6.56 15.71
N ALA A 34 -7.33 -6.95 14.46
CA ALA A 34 -6.60 -8.15 14.11
C ALA A 34 -5.39 -7.78 13.23
N LEU A 35 -4.19 -8.21 13.64
CA LEU A 35 -2.95 -7.97 12.90
C LEU A 35 -2.39 -9.28 12.35
N TYR A 36 -2.35 -9.39 11.03
CA TYR A 36 -1.78 -10.52 10.30
C TYR A 36 -0.35 -10.18 9.86
N VAL A 37 0.60 -11.06 10.21
CA VAL A 37 1.98 -10.98 9.74
C VAL A 37 2.23 -12.19 8.85
N VAL A 38 2.41 -11.96 7.56
CA VAL A 38 2.58 -13.02 6.56
C VAL A 38 4.04 -13.07 6.15
N ASP A 39 4.77 -14.10 6.61
CA ASP A 39 6.11 -14.38 6.06
C ASP A 39 5.95 -15.03 4.68
N ASN A 40 6.49 -14.37 3.66
CA ASN A 40 6.38 -14.79 2.27
C ASN A 40 7.53 -15.75 1.86
N ALA A 41 7.77 -16.76 2.72
CA ALA A 41 8.85 -17.75 2.60
C ALA A 41 10.24 -17.11 2.54
N SER A 42 10.58 -16.34 3.56
CA SER A 42 11.89 -15.71 3.73
C SER A 42 13.01 -16.76 3.82
N PRO A 43 14.07 -16.70 2.99
CA PRO A 43 15.13 -17.69 2.98
C PRO A 43 16.12 -17.56 4.14
N ASP A 44 16.08 -16.46 4.89
CA ASP A 44 17.00 -16.14 6.00
C ASP A 44 16.52 -16.63 7.38
N GLY A 45 15.39 -17.35 7.43
CA GLY A 45 14.80 -17.82 8.67
C GLY A 45 13.92 -16.80 9.38
N CYS A 46 13.56 -15.69 8.75
CA CYS A 46 12.65 -14.68 9.28
C CYS A 46 11.31 -15.30 9.71
N GLY A 47 10.67 -16.12 8.87
CA GLY A 47 9.37 -16.73 9.16
C GLY A 47 9.34 -17.57 10.45
N PRO A 48 10.21 -18.57 10.64
CA PRO A 48 10.33 -19.32 11.90
C PRO A 48 10.60 -18.43 13.11
N ARG A 49 11.42 -17.39 12.97
CA ARG A 49 11.69 -16.42 14.05
C ARG A 49 10.42 -15.63 14.41
N LEU A 50 9.68 -15.12 13.43
CA LEU A 50 8.42 -14.41 13.65
C LEU A 50 7.39 -15.32 14.32
N ALA A 51 7.27 -16.58 13.88
CA ALA A 51 6.32 -17.53 14.46
C ALA A 51 6.64 -17.89 15.93
N GLN A 52 7.90 -17.75 16.35
CA GLN A 52 8.35 -17.98 17.74
C GLN A 52 8.40 -16.69 18.57
N THR A 53 8.19 -15.52 17.95
CA THR A 53 8.22 -14.24 18.64
C THR A 53 6.93 -14.06 19.45
N ASP A 54 7.08 -13.91 20.77
CA ASP A 54 5.99 -13.45 21.61
C ASP A 54 5.86 -11.92 21.51
N PHE A 55 4.78 -11.47 20.88
CA PHE A 55 4.45 -10.05 20.82
C PHE A 55 3.69 -9.55 22.06
N GLY A 56 3.33 -10.45 23.00
CA GLY A 56 2.55 -10.12 24.19
C GLY A 56 1.11 -9.72 23.90
N ASP A 57 0.58 -10.05 22.71
CA ASP A 57 -0.72 -9.59 22.24
C ASP A 57 -1.41 -10.67 21.38
N VAL A 58 -2.59 -11.12 21.83
CA VAL A 58 -3.37 -12.17 21.14
C VAL A 58 -3.95 -11.75 19.80
N ARG A 59 -3.94 -10.45 19.51
CA ARG A 59 -4.44 -9.89 18.24
C ARG A 59 -3.51 -10.15 17.06
N VAL A 60 -2.24 -10.57 17.31
CA VAL A 60 -1.26 -10.87 16.27
C VAL A 60 -1.37 -12.32 15.82
N GLN A 61 -1.41 -12.53 14.52
CA GLN A 61 -1.38 -13.85 13.90
C GLN A 61 -0.25 -13.91 12.87
N VAL A 62 0.76 -14.75 13.12
CA VAL A 62 1.87 -15.00 12.19
C VAL A 62 1.52 -16.18 11.28
N ILE A 63 1.72 -16.01 9.98
CA ILE A 63 1.42 -17.00 8.94
C ILE A 63 2.66 -17.15 8.07
N CYS A 64 3.25 -18.34 8.02
CA CYS A 64 4.38 -18.64 7.16
C CYS A 64 3.90 -19.33 5.87
N LEU A 65 4.14 -18.69 4.74
CA LEU A 65 3.79 -19.27 3.44
C LEU A 65 4.86 -20.31 3.01
N PRO A 66 4.47 -21.36 2.26
CA PRO A 66 5.41 -22.38 1.82
C PRO A 66 6.33 -21.95 0.68
N LYS A 67 6.00 -20.83 0.01
CA LYS A 67 6.81 -20.25 -1.08
C LYS A 67 6.51 -18.77 -1.21
N ASN A 68 7.46 -18.00 -1.78
CA ASN A 68 7.26 -16.59 -2.09
C ASN A 68 6.21 -16.43 -3.21
N LEU A 69 5.08 -15.83 -2.89
CA LEU A 69 3.96 -15.59 -3.80
C LEU A 69 4.00 -14.19 -4.44
N GLY A 70 4.92 -13.32 -4.00
CA GLY A 70 4.93 -11.89 -4.30
C GLY A 70 4.05 -11.08 -3.33
N PHE A 71 4.12 -9.75 -3.44
CA PHE A 71 3.49 -8.83 -2.49
C PHE A 71 1.97 -9.00 -2.42
N GLY A 72 1.29 -8.84 -3.54
CA GLY A 72 -0.18 -8.85 -3.57
C GLY A 72 -0.79 -10.19 -3.13
N LYS A 73 -0.21 -11.32 -3.59
CA LYS A 73 -0.71 -12.65 -3.16
C LYS A 73 -0.37 -12.96 -1.71
N GLY A 74 0.70 -12.37 -1.16
CA GLY A 74 0.97 -12.41 0.27
C GLY A 74 -0.19 -11.80 1.06
N HIS A 75 -0.64 -10.60 0.69
CA HIS A 75 -1.81 -9.96 1.29
C HIS A 75 -3.10 -10.76 1.06
N ASN A 76 -3.30 -11.33 -0.13
CA ASN A 76 -4.49 -12.13 -0.43
C ASN A 76 -4.58 -13.42 0.40
N SER A 77 -3.47 -13.93 0.93
CA SER A 77 -3.44 -15.18 1.69
C SER A 77 -4.29 -15.17 2.97
N ILE A 78 -4.67 -13.97 3.44
CA ILE A 78 -5.50 -13.81 4.64
C ILE A 78 -6.96 -13.42 4.32
N MET A 79 -7.33 -13.38 3.04
CA MET A 79 -8.63 -12.88 2.57
C MET A 79 -9.82 -13.52 3.29
N ASP A 80 -9.80 -14.86 3.44
CA ASP A 80 -10.87 -15.63 4.08
C ASP A 80 -10.98 -15.38 5.58
N ARG A 81 -9.94 -14.79 6.19
CA ARG A 81 -9.88 -14.45 7.62
C ARG A 81 -10.41 -13.05 7.93
N LEU A 82 -10.58 -12.21 6.91
CA LEU A 82 -11.01 -10.83 7.08
C LEU A 82 -12.49 -10.78 7.50
N THR A 83 -12.75 -10.23 8.68
CA THR A 83 -14.10 -9.98 9.23
C THR A 83 -14.26 -8.53 9.69
N SER A 84 -13.30 -7.67 9.36
CA SER A 84 -13.26 -6.26 9.73
C SER A 84 -14.15 -5.40 8.82
N ASP A 85 -14.46 -4.18 9.24
CA ASP A 85 -15.10 -3.16 8.41
C ASP A 85 -14.09 -2.52 7.46
N VAL A 86 -12.86 -2.29 7.97
CA VAL A 86 -11.74 -1.71 7.21
C VAL A 86 -10.50 -2.59 7.38
N HIS A 87 -9.84 -2.85 6.26
CA HIS A 87 -8.57 -3.58 6.20
C HIS A 87 -7.43 -2.63 5.85
N PHE A 88 -6.29 -2.78 6.55
CA PHE A 88 -5.07 -2.02 6.30
C PHE A 88 -4.00 -2.89 5.65
N ILE A 89 -3.46 -2.40 4.54
CA ILE A 89 -2.28 -2.92 3.87
C ILE A 89 -1.11 -2.12 4.40
N LEU A 90 -0.12 -2.76 5.00
CA LEU A 90 1.04 -2.11 5.62
C LEU A 90 2.34 -2.75 5.13
N ASN A 91 3.31 -1.91 4.76
CA ASN A 91 4.67 -2.37 4.54
C ASN A 91 5.37 -2.72 5.88
N PRO A 92 6.37 -3.62 5.86
CA PRO A 92 7.10 -4.03 7.06
C PRO A 92 7.95 -2.90 7.69
N ASP A 93 8.25 -1.86 6.94
CA ASP A 93 9.05 -0.70 7.34
C ASP A 93 8.21 0.55 7.65
N VAL A 94 6.91 0.36 7.93
CA VAL A 94 6.00 1.42 8.37
C VAL A 94 5.91 1.45 9.90
N ILE A 95 6.14 2.62 10.48
CA ILE A 95 5.99 2.88 11.93
C ILE A 95 4.83 3.83 12.17
N ILE A 96 3.92 3.40 13.03
CA ILE A 96 2.72 4.13 13.45
C ILE A 96 3.00 4.77 14.80
N HIS A 97 2.70 6.06 14.97
CA HIS A 97 3.00 6.81 16.20
C HIS A 97 1.75 7.16 17.01
N ASP A 98 0.59 7.27 16.35
CA ASP A 98 -0.67 7.67 16.93
C ASP A 98 -1.77 6.66 16.58
N ASP A 99 -2.95 6.80 17.16
CA ASP A 99 -4.12 5.93 16.93
C ASP A 99 -4.77 6.14 15.54
N ILE A 100 -3.95 6.26 14.50
CA ILE A 100 -4.41 6.59 13.15
C ILE A 100 -5.25 5.48 12.50
N LEU A 101 -5.03 4.20 12.84
CA LEU A 101 -5.79 3.10 12.23
C LEU A 101 -7.29 3.20 12.56
N PRO A 102 -7.71 3.29 13.85
CA PRO A 102 -9.12 3.44 14.17
C PRO A 102 -9.70 4.76 13.66
N GLN A 103 -8.93 5.86 13.70
CA GLN A 103 -9.40 7.15 13.20
C GLN A 103 -9.61 7.14 11.68
N MET A 104 -8.67 6.57 10.90
CA MET A 104 -8.83 6.43 9.44
C MET A 104 -9.99 5.50 9.08
N ALA A 105 -10.16 4.40 9.83
CA ALA A 105 -11.28 3.50 9.63
C ALA A 105 -12.61 4.21 9.88
N GLN A 106 -12.74 4.95 10.99
CA GLN A 106 -13.92 5.74 11.27
C GLN A 106 -14.18 6.78 10.18
N TRP A 107 -13.13 7.49 9.74
CA TRP A 107 -13.25 8.47 8.66
C TRP A 107 -13.79 7.83 7.36
N LEU A 108 -13.29 6.65 6.98
CA LEU A 108 -13.80 5.92 5.80
C LEU A 108 -15.27 5.54 5.95
N LEU A 109 -15.71 5.12 7.15
CA LEU A 109 -17.10 4.74 7.40
C LEU A 109 -18.04 5.96 7.37
N ASP A 110 -17.56 7.12 7.82
CA ASP A 110 -18.31 8.39 7.80
C ASP A 110 -18.41 8.99 6.39
N HIS A 111 -17.59 8.50 5.43
CA HIS A 111 -17.57 8.96 4.05
C HIS A 111 -17.92 7.83 3.06
N PRO A 112 -19.20 7.44 2.91
CA PRO A 112 -19.60 6.25 2.13
C PRO A 112 -19.14 6.24 0.67
N GLY A 113 -18.90 7.41 0.07
CA GLY A 113 -18.37 7.53 -1.30
C GLY A 113 -16.86 7.31 -1.40
N VAL A 114 -16.14 7.11 -0.28
CA VAL A 114 -14.72 6.82 -0.24
C VAL A 114 -14.53 5.37 0.18
N VAL A 115 -13.78 4.62 -0.60
CA VAL A 115 -13.59 3.17 -0.39
C VAL A 115 -12.15 2.80 -0.02
N MET A 116 -11.20 3.71 -0.27
CA MET A 116 -9.80 3.51 0.06
C MET A 116 -9.15 4.85 0.43
N ALA A 117 -8.18 4.82 1.35
CA ALA A 117 -7.44 6.02 1.74
C ALA A 117 -6.00 5.68 2.14
N THR A 118 -5.12 6.67 2.05
CA THR A 118 -3.73 6.60 2.52
C THR A 118 -3.41 7.81 3.39
N PRO A 119 -2.61 7.68 4.46
CA PRO A 119 -2.12 8.81 5.22
C PRO A 119 -0.98 9.52 4.48
N GLN A 120 -0.53 10.65 5.01
CA GLN A 120 0.73 11.25 4.61
C GLN A 120 1.89 10.46 5.24
N LEU A 121 2.81 9.97 4.41
CA LEU A 121 4.01 9.29 4.89
C LEU A 121 5.21 10.23 4.92
N TYR A 122 6.06 10.01 5.91
CA TYR A 122 7.32 10.73 6.10
C TYR A 122 8.50 9.75 6.08
N PHE A 123 9.64 10.22 5.64
CA PHE A 123 10.91 9.56 5.89
C PHE A 123 11.30 9.67 7.37
N PRO A 124 12.20 8.80 7.89
CA PRO A 124 12.69 8.91 9.27
C PRO A 124 13.36 10.25 9.61
N ASP A 125 13.83 10.98 8.61
CA ASP A 125 14.42 12.31 8.76
C ASP A 125 13.40 13.46 8.74
N GLY A 126 12.10 13.15 8.71
CA GLY A 126 10.99 14.11 8.73
C GLY A 126 10.62 14.70 7.36
N ARG A 127 11.31 14.33 6.27
CA ARG A 127 10.91 14.76 4.94
C ARG A 127 9.62 14.06 4.48
N ILE A 128 8.76 14.81 3.81
CA ILE A 128 7.53 14.28 3.22
C ILE A 128 7.85 13.32 2.07
N GLN A 129 7.14 12.19 2.04
CA GLN A 129 7.11 11.30 0.89
C GLN A 129 5.96 11.71 -0.04
N ASN A 130 6.29 12.18 -1.23
CA ASN A 130 5.29 12.51 -2.25
C ASN A 130 4.75 11.21 -2.88
N LEU A 131 3.80 10.58 -2.19
CA LEU A 131 3.22 9.30 -2.58
C LEU A 131 1.93 9.41 -3.42
N PRO A 132 1.06 10.43 -3.24
CA PRO A 132 -0.13 10.55 -4.06
C PRO A 132 0.25 10.73 -5.52
N ARG A 133 -0.49 10.07 -6.41
CA ARG A 133 -0.23 10.11 -7.85
C ARG A 133 -1.51 10.10 -8.64
N ARG A 134 -1.44 10.64 -9.85
CA ARG A 134 -2.41 10.40 -10.90
C ARG A 134 -2.20 9.03 -11.54
N LYS A 135 -3.14 8.56 -12.34
CA LYS A 135 -3.02 7.30 -13.07
C LYS A 135 -1.72 7.27 -13.88
N PRO A 136 -0.90 6.22 -13.76
CA PRO A 136 0.33 6.13 -14.53
C PRO A 136 0.02 5.99 -16.03
N THR A 137 0.72 6.80 -16.84
CA THR A 137 0.75 6.69 -18.29
C THR A 137 2.20 6.53 -18.77
N PRO A 138 2.47 5.95 -19.95
CA PRO A 138 3.84 5.80 -20.43
C PRO A 138 4.57 7.14 -20.52
N TRP A 139 3.86 8.21 -20.92
CA TRP A 139 4.41 9.55 -20.98
C TRP A 139 4.83 10.08 -19.61
N LEU A 140 3.96 9.97 -18.60
CA LEU A 140 4.25 10.45 -17.25
C LEU A 140 5.41 9.66 -16.61
N LEU A 141 5.47 8.35 -16.83
CA LEU A 141 6.57 7.52 -16.35
C LEU A 141 7.91 7.85 -17.04
N LEU A 142 7.88 8.13 -18.34
CA LEU A 142 9.05 8.60 -19.08
C LEU A 142 9.49 9.98 -18.59
N ALA A 143 8.56 10.92 -18.45
CA ALA A 143 8.82 12.26 -17.94
C ALA A 143 9.48 12.22 -16.56
N ARG A 144 8.98 11.39 -15.64
CA ARG A 144 9.56 11.17 -14.31
C ARG A 144 11.02 10.71 -14.34
N GLN A 145 11.38 9.84 -15.29
CA GLN A 145 12.77 9.39 -15.44
C GLN A 145 13.69 10.48 -16.04
N LEU A 146 13.14 11.33 -16.91
CA LEU A 146 13.90 12.34 -17.62
C LEU A 146 13.92 13.69 -16.89
N ALA A 147 12.97 13.98 -16.03
CA ALA A 147 12.85 15.25 -15.31
C ALA A 147 14.14 15.68 -14.59
N PRO A 148 14.87 14.81 -13.87
CA PRO A 148 16.11 15.20 -13.18
C PRO A 148 17.23 15.65 -14.13
N ARG A 149 17.17 15.22 -15.40
CA ARG A 149 18.21 15.49 -16.39
C ARG A 149 17.87 16.64 -17.33
N PHE A 150 16.60 16.79 -17.72
CA PHE A 150 16.18 17.72 -18.75
C PHE A 150 15.35 18.90 -18.22
N GLY A 151 14.76 18.80 -17.01
CA GLY A 151 13.92 19.86 -16.45
C GLY A 151 12.72 20.25 -17.34
N GLY A 152 12.28 21.48 -17.23
CA GLY A 152 11.28 22.09 -18.13
C GLY A 152 9.97 21.32 -18.22
N VAL A 153 9.59 20.89 -19.43
CA VAL A 153 8.33 20.16 -19.67
C VAL A 153 8.29 18.81 -18.93
N MET A 154 9.44 18.12 -18.82
CA MET A 154 9.53 16.86 -18.11
C MET A 154 9.32 17.04 -16.60
N GLN A 155 9.88 18.12 -16.05
CA GLN A 155 9.68 18.46 -14.63
C GLN A 155 8.20 18.76 -14.33
N LYS A 156 7.53 19.56 -15.15
CA LYS A 156 6.10 19.86 -15.01
C LYS A 156 5.22 18.61 -15.14
N ALA A 157 5.59 17.69 -16.04
CA ALA A 157 4.86 16.43 -16.18
C ALA A 157 5.05 15.50 -14.96
N ASP A 158 6.24 15.48 -14.35
CA ASP A 158 6.48 14.74 -13.10
C ASP A 158 5.75 15.38 -11.91
N GLU A 159 5.77 16.71 -11.80
CA GLU A 159 5.00 17.46 -10.80
C GLU A 159 3.50 17.18 -10.93
N HIS A 160 2.98 17.18 -12.15
CA HIS A 160 1.60 16.80 -12.44
C HIS A 160 1.32 15.34 -12.03
N TYR A 161 2.20 14.41 -12.42
CA TYR A 161 2.04 12.99 -12.06
C TYR A 161 2.03 12.76 -10.54
N THR A 162 2.90 13.45 -9.82
CA THR A 162 3.05 13.37 -8.36
C THR A 162 2.14 14.33 -7.61
N MET A 163 1.16 14.95 -8.30
CA MET A 163 0.15 15.85 -7.75
C MET A 163 0.74 17.06 -6.97
N GLN A 164 1.97 17.48 -7.29
CA GLN A 164 2.60 18.66 -6.68
C GLN A 164 1.96 19.98 -7.16
N ASP A 165 1.09 19.91 -8.17
CA ASP A 165 0.23 20.98 -8.66
C ASP A 165 -1.07 21.15 -7.83
N GLU A 166 -1.29 20.28 -6.83
CA GLU A 166 -2.45 20.30 -5.94
C GLU A 166 -2.07 20.71 -4.52
N ASP A 167 -3.04 21.21 -3.77
CA ASP A 167 -2.87 21.39 -2.32
C ASP A 167 -3.04 20.05 -1.60
N LEU A 168 -1.95 19.43 -1.21
CA LEU A 168 -1.91 18.15 -0.50
C LEU A 168 -1.95 18.29 1.02
N THR A 169 -2.19 19.49 1.54
CA THR A 169 -2.35 19.72 3.01
C THR A 169 -3.76 19.43 3.51
N ILE A 170 -4.71 19.22 2.60
CA ILE A 170 -6.10 18.87 2.88
C ILE A 170 -6.48 17.53 2.22
N PRO A 171 -7.53 16.83 2.70
CA PRO A 171 -7.99 15.58 2.08
C PRO A 171 -8.26 15.75 0.59
N ARG A 172 -7.65 14.90 -0.24
CA ARG A 172 -7.73 14.97 -1.70
C ARG A 172 -7.99 13.62 -2.34
N PRO A 173 -8.84 13.56 -3.39
CA PRO A 173 -8.95 12.37 -4.21
C PRO A 173 -7.65 12.14 -4.97
N ILE A 174 -7.23 10.87 -5.04
CA ILE A 174 -6.04 10.42 -5.77
C ILE A 174 -6.40 9.27 -6.71
N GLU A 175 -5.61 9.06 -7.75
CA GLU A 175 -5.85 8.02 -8.74
C GLU A 175 -4.90 6.83 -8.62
N PHE A 176 -3.91 6.94 -7.74
CA PHE A 176 -2.98 5.89 -7.42
C PHE A 176 -2.54 5.98 -5.95
N CYS A 177 -2.92 4.98 -5.18
CA CYS A 177 -2.50 4.76 -3.79
C CYS A 177 -1.40 3.72 -3.75
N THR A 178 -0.24 4.05 -3.18
CA THR A 178 0.87 3.10 -3.03
C THR A 178 0.54 2.03 -2.00
N GLY A 179 1.02 0.80 -2.23
CA GLY A 179 0.82 -0.33 -1.32
C GLY A 179 1.57 -0.24 0.01
N SER A 180 2.31 0.83 0.25
CA SER A 180 3.07 1.00 1.51
C SER A 180 2.19 1.20 2.73
N PHE A 181 1.09 1.95 2.58
CA PHE A 181 0.08 2.12 3.62
C PHE A 181 -1.26 2.46 2.96
N ALA A 182 -2.20 1.55 3.01
CA ALA A 182 -3.54 1.77 2.50
C ALA A 182 -4.61 1.23 3.45
N ALA A 183 -5.63 2.05 3.74
CA ALA A 183 -6.87 1.64 4.38
C ALA A 183 -7.91 1.39 3.29
N ILE A 184 -8.56 0.25 3.29
CA ILE A 184 -9.58 -0.12 2.30
C ILE A 184 -10.81 -0.73 3.00
N ARG A 185 -12.01 -0.42 2.51
CA ARG A 185 -13.22 -1.10 2.97
C ARG A 185 -13.11 -2.60 2.68
N THR A 186 -13.27 -3.42 3.69
CA THR A 186 -13.05 -4.87 3.58
C THR A 186 -14.01 -5.53 2.59
N ASP A 187 -15.25 -5.08 2.53
CA ASP A 187 -16.25 -5.56 1.57
C ASP A 187 -15.83 -5.30 0.12
N VAL A 188 -15.31 -4.10 -0.19
CA VAL A 188 -14.76 -3.75 -1.50
C VAL A 188 -13.54 -4.59 -1.81
N PHE A 189 -12.59 -4.73 -0.86
CA PHE A 189 -11.38 -5.54 -1.05
C PHE A 189 -11.71 -6.99 -1.37
N LYS A 190 -12.69 -7.57 -0.67
CA LYS A 190 -13.18 -8.92 -0.94
C LYS A 190 -13.90 -9.03 -2.28
N THR A 191 -14.76 -8.07 -2.60
CA THR A 191 -15.54 -8.07 -3.85
C THR A 191 -14.64 -8.05 -5.08
N ILE A 192 -13.53 -7.29 -5.04
CA ILE A 192 -12.58 -7.24 -6.15
C ILE A 192 -11.58 -8.42 -6.14
N GLY A 193 -11.65 -9.31 -5.15
CA GLY A 193 -10.70 -10.43 -4.99
C GLY A 193 -9.31 -10.03 -4.53
N GLY A 194 -9.17 -8.89 -3.84
CA GLY A 194 -7.88 -8.37 -3.36
C GLY A 194 -6.96 -7.90 -4.48
N PHE A 195 -5.66 -8.11 -4.34
CA PHE A 195 -4.67 -7.87 -5.39
C PHE A 195 -4.82 -8.86 -6.54
N ASP A 196 -4.58 -8.40 -7.78
CA ASP A 196 -4.57 -9.29 -8.95
C ASP A 196 -3.37 -10.26 -8.89
N PRO A 197 -3.63 -11.57 -8.91
CA PRO A 197 -2.57 -12.58 -8.78
C PRO A 197 -1.64 -12.68 -10.00
N GLU A 198 -1.90 -12.01 -11.10
CA GLU A 198 -0.98 -11.98 -12.25
C GLU A 198 0.28 -11.14 -11.97
N TYR A 199 0.19 -10.18 -11.03
CA TYR A 199 1.35 -9.43 -10.56
C TYR A 199 2.12 -10.23 -9.51
N PHE A 200 3.44 -10.30 -9.68
CA PHE A 200 4.32 -10.83 -8.64
C PHE A 200 4.82 -9.70 -7.73
N MET A 201 5.28 -8.60 -8.32
CA MET A 201 5.79 -7.41 -7.63
C MET A 201 5.77 -6.21 -8.59
N TYR A 202 5.59 -5.01 -8.02
CA TYR A 202 5.49 -3.71 -8.68
C TYR A 202 4.19 -3.53 -9.49
N VAL A 203 3.63 -2.34 -9.40
CA VAL A 203 2.42 -1.88 -10.13
C VAL A 203 1.12 -2.59 -9.72
N GLU A 204 1.17 -3.63 -8.88
CA GLU A 204 -0.01 -4.29 -8.30
C GLU A 204 -0.88 -3.34 -7.47
N ASP A 205 -0.25 -2.35 -6.84
CA ASP A 205 -0.92 -1.30 -6.08
C ASP A 205 -1.64 -0.30 -6.99
N ALA A 206 -1.04 0.04 -8.14
CA ALA A 206 -1.71 0.85 -9.15
C ALA A 206 -2.92 0.09 -9.75
N ASP A 207 -2.77 -1.21 -10.04
CA ASP A 207 -3.88 -2.05 -10.50
C ASP A 207 -5.00 -2.15 -9.45
N LEU A 208 -4.65 -2.41 -8.20
CA LEU A 208 -5.60 -2.42 -7.08
C LEU A 208 -6.37 -1.11 -7.02
N THR A 209 -5.67 0.02 -7.08
CA THR A 209 -6.29 1.35 -7.03
C THR A 209 -7.27 1.55 -8.18
N GLN A 210 -6.93 1.16 -9.41
CA GLN A 210 -7.84 1.30 -10.55
C GLN A 210 -9.09 0.44 -10.39
N ARG A 211 -8.97 -0.80 -9.84
CA ARG A 211 -10.15 -1.65 -9.57
C ARG A 211 -11.02 -1.10 -8.45
N VAL A 212 -10.41 -0.55 -7.41
CA VAL A 212 -11.12 0.08 -6.28
C VAL A 212 -11.88 1.33 -6.72
N LEU A 213 -11.32 2.13 -7.64
CA LEU A 213 -11.96 3.32 -8.19
C LEU A 213 -13.28 3.04 -8.93
N CYS A 214 -13.55 1.79 -9.33
CA CYS A 214 -14.85 1.36 -9.86
C CYS A 214 -15.95 1.33 -8.78
N TYR A 215 -15.59 1.29 -7.51
CA TYR A 215 -16.51 1.17 -6.37
C TYR A 215 -16.65 2.47 -5.58
N GLY A 216 -15.74 3.41 -5.75
CA GLY A 216 -15.77 4.69 -5.06
C GLY A 216 -14.45 5.45 -5.20
N LYS A 217 -14.31 6.52 -4.41
CA LYS A 217 -13.13 7.38 -4.46
C LYS A 217 -12.00 6.84 -3.59
N VAL A 218 -10.78 7.18 -3.95
CA VAL A 218 -9.56 6.94 -3.17
C VAL A 218 -9.00 8.28 -2.72
N TYR A 219 -8.60 8.41 -1.45
CA TYR A 219 -8.19 9.69 -0.87
C TYR A 219 -6.81 9.65 -0.23
N LEU A 220 -6.07 10.74 -0.35
CA LEU A 220 -5.02 11.13 0.59
C LEU A 220 -5.65 11.82 1.79
N LEU A 221 -5.27 11.41 3.00
CA LEU A 221 -5.72 12.00 4.28
C LEU A 221 -4.51 12.56 5.04
N PRO A 222 -4.06 13.78 4.73
CA PRO A 222 -2.80 14.32 5.25
C PRO A 222 -2.83 14.64 6.76
N GLN A 223 -4.02 14.69 7.36
CA GLN A 223 -4.17 14.83 8.81
C GLN A 223 -3.73 13.58 9.59
N PHE A 224 -3.61 12.44 8.94
CA PHE A 224 -3.05 11.21 9.49
C PHE A 224 -1.63 11.00 8.95
N THR A 225 -0.70 10.63 9.81
CA THR A 225 0.71 10.54 9.45
C THR A 225 1.35 9.26 9.96
N ALA A 226 2.30 8.71 9.19
CA ALA A 226 3.14 7.59 9.63
C ALA A 226 4.56 7.75 9.07
N ILE A 227 5.54 7.07 9.68
CA ILE A 227 6.90 6.99 9.13
C ILE A 227 7.02 5.74 8.28
N HIS A 228 7.70 5.86 7.14
CA HIS A 228 8.01 4.76 6.24
C HIS A 228 9.48 4.87 5.84
N ALA A 229 10.29 3.90 6.19
CA ALA A 229 11.73 3.95 5.97
C ALA A 229 12.09 3.96 4.48
N TRP A 230 11.26 3.29 3.66
CA TRP A 230 11.39 3.21 2.21
C TRP A 230 12.81 2.88 1.76
N HIS A 231 13.24 1.67 2.03
CA HIS A 231 14.51 1.16 1.54
C HIS A 231 14.46 1.01 0.02
N ARG A 232 14.99 2.02 -0.68
CA ARG A 232 15.16 1.94 -2.14
C ARG A 232 16.25 0.94 -2.44
N ASP A 233 15.89 -0.22 -2.97
CA ASP A 233 16.87 -1.07 -3.64
C ASP A 233 17.50 -0.30 -4.79
N PRO A 234 18.85 -0.25 -4.87
CA PRO A 234 19.49 0.34 -6.03
C PRO A 234 19.03 -0.40 -7.29
N VAL A 235 18.67 0.37 -8.33
CA VAL A 235 18.12 -0.06 -9.64
C VAL A 235 19.04 -1.03 -10.42
N ARG A 236 20.01 -1.65 -9.79
CA ARG A 236 21.04 -2.50 -10.41
C ARG A 236 20.66 -3.97 -10.61
N ASP A 237 19.56 -4.43 -10.00
CA ASP A 237 19.10 -5.81 -10.19
C ASP A 237 18.29 -5.93 -11.49
N LYS A 238 18.91 -6.57 -12.50
CA LYS A 238 18.26 -6.84 -13.79
C LYS A 238 16.97 -7.65 -13.66
N ARG A 239 16.84 -8.53 -12.65
CA ARG A 239 15.63 -9.33 -12.41
C ARG A 239 14.49 -8.43 -11.95
N LYS A 240 14.75 -7.54 -11.00
CA LYS A 240 13.76 -6.56 -10.51
C LYS A 240 13.31 -5.61 -11.62
N PHE A 241 14.24 -5.17 -12.47
CA PHE A 241 13.93 -4.36 -13.64
C PHE A 241 12.96 -5.08 -14.61
N TRP A 242 13.25 -6.32 -14.99
CA TRP A 242 12.37 -7.08 -15.88
C TRP A 242 11.02 -7.43 -15.26
N MET A 243 10.96 -7.68 -13.94
CA MET A 243 9.70 -7.82 -13.23
C MET A 243 8.85 -6.55 -13.32
N GLN A 244 9.46 -5.38 -13.08
CA GLN A 244 8.77 -4.10 -13.20
C GLN A 244 8.26 -3.85 -14.63
N VAL A 245 9.09 -4.10 -15.65
CA VAL A 245 8.67 -3.97 -17.06
C VAL A 245 7.48 -4.88 -17.36
N ARG A 246 7.54 -6.14 -16.94
CA ARG A 246 6.42 -7.10 -17.14
C ARG A 246 5.14 -6.60 -16.47
N SER A 247 5.22 -6.14 -15.23
CA SER A 247 4.08 -5.61 -14.48
C SER A 247 3.51 -4.35 -15.14
N MET A 248 4.36 -3.46 -15.66
CA MET A 248 3.92 -2.30 -16.41
C MET A 248 3.22 -2.68 -17.72
N VAL A 249 3.74 -3.65 -18.47
CA VAL A 249 3.10 -4.15 -19.70
C VAL A 249 1.71 -4.72 -19.38
N LEU A 250 1.59 -5.50 -18.30
CA LEU A 250 0.31 -6.04 -17.84
C LEU A 250 -0.67 -4.92 -17.48
N PHE A 251 -0.20 -3.91 -16.73
CA PHE A 251 -1.02 -2.76 -16.35
C PHE A 251 -1.55 -2.01 -17.57
N PHE A 252 -0.69 -1.67 -18.52
CA PHE A 252 -1.14 -0.94 -19.72
C PHE A 252 -2.01 -1.78 -20.65
N LYS A 253 -1.83 -3.09 -20.69
CA LYS A 253 -2.74 -4.00 -21.37
C LYS A 253 -4.15 -3.95 -20.80
N LYS A 254 -4.28 -3.90 -19.46
CA LYS A 254 -5.55 -3.85 -18.74
C LYS A 254 -6.22 -2.47 -18.80
N TRP A 255 -5.46 -1.43 -18.54
CA TRP A 255 -5.97 -0.09 -18.24
C TRP A 255 -5.75 0.92 -19.36
N GLY A 256 -5.11 0.51 -20.46
CA GLY A 256 -4.77 1.38 -21.58
C GLY A 256 -3.68 2.41 -21.27
N PHE A 257 -3.40 3.25 -22.26
CA PHE A 257 -2.31 4.24 -22.19
C PHE A 257 -2.77 5.65 -21.81
N GLY A 258 -4.09 5.87 -21.74
CA GLY A 258 -4.68 7.18 -21.47
C GLY A 258 -4.78 7.51 -19.99
N SER A 259 -4.91 8.80 -19.71
CA SER A 259 -5.13 9.36 -18.36
C SER A 259 -6.60 9.35 -17.92
N SER A 260 -7.53 8.95 -18.78
CA SER A 260 -8.94 8.91 -18.42
C SER A 260 -9.17 7.96 -17.25
N PRO A 261 -10.01 8.35 -16.26
CA PRO A 261 -10.44 7.44 -15.23
C PRO A 261 -11.12 6.21 -15.86
N VAL A 262 -11.09 5.10 -15.12
CA VAL A 262 -11.64 3.81 -15.53
C VAL A 262 -13.01 3.96 -16.17
N PRO A 263 -13.29 3.29 -17.31
CA PRO A 263 -14.66 3.18 -17.79
C PRO A 263 -15.52 2.54 -16.70
N ASN A 264 -16.66 3.17 -16.38
CA ASN A 264 -17.66 2.57 -15.51
C ASN A 264 -18.12 1.26 -16.15
N ASN A 265 -17.43 0.17 -15.90
CA ASN A 265 -17.98 -1.17 -15.78
C ASN A 265 -16.88 -2.25 -15.64
N PRO A 266 -16.95 -3.13 -14.63
CA PRO A 266 -16.27 -4.41 -14.71
C PRO A 266 -16.99 -5.37 -15.63
#